data_cf671f85836ac3d7c6b62a1a92855656
#
_entry.id   cf671f85836ac3d7c6b62a1a92855656
#
_cell.length_a   1.000
_cell.length_b   1.000
_cell.length_c   1.000
_cell.angle_alpha   90.00
_cell.angle_beta   90.00
_cell.angle_gamma   90.00
#
_symmetry.space_group_name_H-M   'P 1'
#
loop_
_entity.id
_entity.type
_entity.pdbx_description
1 polymer ?
#
loop_
_entity_poly.entity_id
_entity_poly.type
_entity_poly.pdbx_seq_one_letter_code
_entity_poly.pdbx_strand_id
1 'polypeptide(L)'
;MRETELQQYLEGARDTKWLSAAIAALSDPALDPDLPAALTLSRDDLIRLCDAHLEDGLDAGALGTLATAILASDRLVWDETSFDGELVAEVLWDWSSPDSEDGLSSETIALHRKLLANPPKPKLTSSN
;
A
#
# COMPACT_ATOMS: atom_id res chain seq x y z
N MET A 1 -10.88 1.34 11.07
CA MET A 1 -11.08 0.62 9.78
C MET A 1 -10.83 -0.85 10.00
N ARG A 2 -11.71 -1.69 9.50
CA ARG A 2 -11.54 -3.15 9.57
C ARG A 2 -10.80 -3.64 8.33
N GLU A 3 -10.15 -4.79 8.45
CA GLU A 3 -9.43 -5.38 7.32
C GLU A 3 -10.36 -5.66 6.13
N THR A 4 -11.58 -6.13 6.39
CA THR A 4 -12.55 -6.37 5.32
C THR A 4 -12.99 -5.08 4.63
N GLU A 5 -12.98 -3.96 5.33
CA GLU A 5 -13.30 -2.67 4.73
C GLU A 5 -12.20 -2.21 3.78
N LEU A 6 -10.95 -2.45 4.12
CA LEU A 6 -9.84 -2.18 3.21
C LEU A 6 -9.94 -3.07 1.97
N GLN A 7 -10.26 -4.35 2.17
CA GLN A 7 -10.47 -5.26 1.04
C GLN A 7 -11.56 -4.72 0.10
N GLN A 8 -12.66 -4.23 0.65
CA GLN A 8 -13.75 -3.66 -0.15
C GLN A 8 -13.26 -2.46 -0.96
N TYR A 9 -12.43 -1.60 -0.38
CA TYR A 9 -11.86 -0.48 -1.12
C TYR A 9 -11.00 -0.97 -2.28
N LEU A 10 -10.13 -1.95 -2.03
CA LEU A 10 -9.23 -2.48 -3.06
C LEU A 10 -9.99 -3.18 -4.19
N GLU A 11 -11.17 -3.72 -3.90
CA GLU A 11 -12.05 -4.34 -4.89
C GLU A 11 -12.93 -3.34 -5.65
N GLY A 12 -12.85 -2.06 -5.28
CA GLY A 12 -13.62 -1.02 -5.95
C GLY A 12 -14.99 -0.76 -5.34
N ALA A 13 -15.33 -1.38 -4.22
CA ALA A 13 -16.63 -1.19 -3.58
C ALA A 13 -16.74 0.09 -2.76
N ARG A 14 -15.62 0.76 -2.52
CA ARG A 14 -15.59 2.03 -1.76
C ARG A 14 -14.69 3.02 -2.48
N ASP A 15 -14.94 4.32 -2.29
CA ASP A 15 -14.18 5.37 -2.95
C ASP A 15 -13.07 5.94 -2.05
N THR A 16 -12.26 6.82 -2.63
CA THR A 16 -11.13 7.45 -1.92
C THR A 16 -11.61 8.37 -0.81
N LYS A 17 -12.75 9.02 -0.98
CA LYS A 17 -13.31 9.88 0.06
C LYS A 17 -13.61 9.07 1.32
N TRP A 18 -14.20 7.89 1.15
CA TRP A 18 -14.43 6.99 2.27
C TRP A 18 -13.11 6.55 2.90
N LEU A 19 -12.11 6.20 2.07
CA LEU A 19 -10.81 5.76 2.55
C LEU A 19 -10.12 6.85 3.38
N SER A 20 -10.15 8.08 2.91
CA SER A 20 -9.56 9.21 3.63
C SER A 20 -10.17 9.37 5.01
N ALA A 21 -11.50 9.32 5.10
CA ALA A 21 -12.20 9.43 6.37
C ALA A 21 -11.89 8.25 7.30
N ALA A 22 -11.82 7.05 6.75
CA ALA A 22 -11.53 5.84 7.53
C ALA A 22 -10.11 5.89 8.12
N ILE A 23 -9.14 6.33 7.34
CA ILE A 23 -7.76 6.47 7.83
C ILE A 23 -7.69 7.55 8.92
N ALA A 24 -8.36 8.67 8.72
CA ALA A 24 -8.38 9.75 9.70
C ALA A 24 -8.99 9.32 11.03
N ALA A 25 -9.86 8.33 11.01
CA ALA A 25 -10.51 7.81 12.20
C ALA A 25 -9.67 6.76 12.96
N LEU A 26 -8.53 6.34 12.42
CA LEU A 26 -7.67 5.38 13.09
C LEU A 26 -7.03 6.03 14.32
N SER A 27 -7.26 5.43 15.49
CA SER A 27 -6.65 5.92 16.73
C SER A 27 -5.18 5.49 16.80
N ASP A 28 -4.92 4.24 16.45
CA ASP A 28 -3.60 3.69 16.29
C ASP A 28 -3.45 3.25 14.84
N PRO A 29 -2.24 3.25 14.26
CA PRO A 29 -2.07 2.79 12.89
C PRO A 29 -2.15 1.26 12.82
N ALA A 30 -3.34 0.73 13.04
CA ALA A 30 -3.63 -0.69 13.01
C ALA A 30 -5.05 -0.90 12.53
N LEU A 31 -5.25 -1.95 11.73
CA LEU A 31 -6.57 -2.34 11.24
C LEU A 31 -7.21 -3.32 12.22
N ASP A 32 -8.51 -3.22 12.40
CA ASP A 32 -9.25 -4.17 13.21
C ASP A 32 -9.28 -5.53 12.48
N PRO A 33 -8.78 -6.61 13.11
CA PRO A 33 -8.70 -7.91 12.43
C PRO A 33 -10.08 -8.55 12.32
N ASP A 34 -10.53 -8.74 11.09
CA ASP A 34 -11.82 -9.40 10.83
C ASP A 34 -11.84 -10.21 9.54
N LEU A 35 -10.67 -10.39 8.88
CA LEU A 35 -10.60 -11.24 7.71
C LEU A 35 -10.64 -12.71 8.13
N PRO A 36 -11.49 -13.53 7.49
CA PRO A 36 -11.55 -14.96 7.80
C PRO A 36 -10.33 -15.75 7.31
N ALA A 37 -9.58 -15.19 6.36
CA ALA A 37 -8.39 -15.81 5.81
C ALA A 37 -7.43 -14.72 5.34
N ALA A 38 -6.17 -15.08 5.14
CA ALA A 38 -5.17 -14.12 4.67
C ALA A 38 -5.54 -13.58 3.28
N LEU A 39 -5.33 -12.27 3.10
CA LEU A 39 -5.52 -11.60 1.82
C LEU A 39 -4.14 -11.25 1.26
N THR A 40 -3.83 -11.76 0.07
CA THR A 40 -2.56 -11.47 -0.58
C THR A 40 -2.65 -10.17 -1.35
N LEU A 41 -1.82 -9.20 -0.99
CA LEU A 41 -1.74 -7.93 -1.67
C LEU A 41 -0.90 -8.07 -2.94
N SER A 42 -1.34 -7.40 -4.00
CA SER A 42 -0.66 -7.42 -5.28
C SER A 42 -0.12 -6.03 -5.62
N ARG A 43 0.68 -5.95 -6.69
CA ARG A 43 1.13 -4.67 -7.23
C ARG A 43 -0.06 -3.77 -7.60
N ASP A 44 -1.10 -4.35 -8.17
CA ASP A 44 -2.29 -3.59 -8.58
C ASP A 44 -2.97 -2.94 -7.39
N ASP A 45 -2.99 -3.60 -6.24
CA ASP A 45 -3.56 -3.03 -5.02
C ASP A 45 -2.81 -1.77 -4.61
N LEU A 46 -1.48 -1.80 -4.66
CA LEU A 46 -0.68 -0.62 -4.31
C LEU A 46 -0.78 0.47 -5.37
N ILE A 47 -0.90 0.12 -6.65
CA ILE A 47 -1.12 1.10 -7.72
C ILE A 47 -2.43 1.85 -7.45
N ARG A 48 -3.46 1.14 -7.02
CA ARG A 48 -4.74 1.77 -6.68
C ARG A 48 -4.56 2.79 -5.55
N LEU A 49 -3.75 2.45 -4.54
CA LEU A 49 -3.47 3.39 -3.45
C LEU A 49 -2.65 4.60 -3.94
N CYS A 50 -1.70 4.39 -4.85
CA CYS A 50 -0.97 5.50 -5.46
C CYS A 50 -1.93 6.43 -6.20
N ASP A 51 -2.85 5.87 -6.96
CA ASP A 51 -3.82 6.67 -7.72
C ASP A 51 -4.79 7.41 -6.80
N ALA A 52 -5.11 6.84 -5.64
CA ALA A 52 -5.92 7.54 -4.65
C ALA A 52 -5.27 8.88 -4.25
N HIS A 53 -3.96 8.90 -4.10
CA HIS A 53 -3.24 10.13 -3.82
C HIS A 53 -3.08 11.00 -5.07
N LEU A 54 -2.59 10.41 -6.17
CA LEU A 54 -2.21 11.19 -7.35
C LEU A 54 -3.41 11.75 -8.12
N GLU A 55 -4.52 11.03 -8.14
CA GLU A 55 -5.70 11.41 -8.92
C GLU A 55 -6.84 11.92 -8.06
N ASP A 56 -7.03 11.36 -6.89
CA ASP A 56 -8.19 11.65 -6.05
C ASP A 56 -7.86 12.52 -4.83
N GLY A 57 -6.60 12.88 -4.64
CA GLY A 57 -6.21 13.83 -3.61
C GLY A 57 -6.08 13.26 -2.20
N LEU A 58 -5.97 11.94 -2.05
CA LEU A 58 -5.70 11.35 -0.74
C LEU A 58 -4.38 11.90 -0.20
N ASP A 59 -4.37 12.33 1.06
CA ASP A 59 -3.17 12.89 1.66
C ASP A 59 -2.03 11.87 1.70
N ALA A 60 -0.81 12.32 1.39
CA ALA A 60 0.37 11.44 1.41
C ALA A 60 0.62 10.88 2.80
N GLY A 61 0.41 11.68 3.84
CA GLY A 61 0.51 11.20 5.22
C GLY A 61 -0.48 10.10 5.54
N ALA A 62 -1.66 10.15 4.92
CA ALA A 62 -2.66 9.09 5.09
C ALA A 62 -2.16 7.77 4.49
N LEU A 63 -1.47 7.80 3.34
CA LEU A 63 -0.87 6.59 2.78
C LEU A 63 0.17 6.00 3.72
N GLY A 64 0.98 6.85 4.35
CA GLY A 64 1.98 6.40 5.32
C GLY A 64 1.32 5.72 6.52
N THR A 65 0.25 6.30 7.04
CA THR A 65 -0.51 5.72 8.15
C THR A 65 -1.12 4.38 7.74
N LEU A 66 -1.70 4.31 6.56
CA LEU A 66 -2.29 3.07 6.07
C LEU A 66 -1.24 1.98 5.87
N ALA A 67 -0.08 2.33 5.31
CA ALA A 67 1.02 1.38 5.12
C ALA A 67 1.48 0.80 6.47
N THR A 68 1.60 1.64 7.49
CA THR A 68 1.95 1.17 8.83
C THR A 68 0.90 0.19 9.36
N ALA A 69 -0.38 0.49 9.15
CA ALA A 69 -1.47 -0.39 9.58
C ALA A 69 -1.44 -1.72 8.83
N ILE A 70 -1.14 -1.70 7.54
CA ILE A 70 -1.04 -2.92 6.73
C ILE A 70 0.12 -3.78 7.21
N LEU A 71 1.27 -3.17 7.47
CA LEU A 71 2.45 -3.91 7.95
C LEU A 71 2.21 -4.55 9.33
N ALA A 72 1.34 -3.95 10.14
CA ALA A 72 0.98 -4.49 11.45
C ALA A 72 -0.07 -5.61 11.38
N SER A 73 -0.70 -5.81 10.23
CA SER A 73 -1.74 -6.81 10.08
C SER A 73 -1.17 -8.20 9.82
N ASP A 74 -1.69 -9.20 10.52
CA ASP A 74 -1.29 -10.60 10.31
C ASP A 74 -2.02 -11.24 9.13
N ARG A 75 -3.09 -10.63 8.64
CA ARG A 75 -3.94 -11.19 7.58
C ARG A 75 -3.69 -10.57 6.22
N LEU A 76 -3.06 -9.40 6.18
CA LEU A 76 -2.67 -8.78 4.92
C LEU A 76 -1.22 -9.19 4.65
N VAL A 77 -1.03 -9.97 3.61
CA VAL A 77 0.26 -10.61 3.32
C VAL A 77 0.65 -10.37 1.86
N TRP A 78 1.86 -10.74 1.51
CA TRP A 78 2.36 -10.73 0.15
C TRP A 78 3.32 -11.90 -0.03
N ASP A 79 3.55 -12.30 -1.27
CA ASP A 79 4.40 -13.44 -1.56
C ASP A 79 5.88 -13.02 -1.55
N GLU A 80 6.52 -13.23 -0.41
CA GLU A 80 7.93 -12.84 -0.24
C GLU A 80 8.89 -13.64 -1.12
N THR A 81 8.43 -14.72 -1.74
CA THR A 81 9.26 -15.52 -2.62
C THR A 81 9.21 -15.04 -4.07
N SER A 82 8.28 -14.14 -4.39
CA SER A 82 8.16 -13.59 -5.74
C SER A 82 8.74 -12.19 -5.81
N PHE A 83 9.16 -11.79 -7.01
CA PHE A 83 9.63 -10.43 -7.24
C PHE A 83 8.51 -9.41 -6.96
N ASP A 84 7.28 -9.73 -7.37
CA ASP A 84 6.15 -8.84 -7.14
C ASP A 84 5.89 -8.63 -5.66
N GLY A 85 5.96 -9.68 -4.87
CA GLY A 85 5.76 -9.58 -3.42
C GLY A 85 6.88 -8.80 -2.74
N GLU A 86 8.12 -8.98 -3.18
CA GLU A 86 9.24 -8.19 -2.64
C GLU A 86 9.03 -6.70 -2.92
N LEU A 87 8.54 -6.35 -4.10
CA LEU A 87 8.28 -4.97 -4.46
C LEU A 87 7.14 -4.38 -3.63
N VAL A 88 6.07 -5.15 -3.39
CA VAL A 88 4.98 -4.73 -2.52
C VAL A 88 5.52 -4.41 -1.12
N ALA A 89 6.34 -5.30 -0.56
CA ALA A 89 6.91 -5.11 0.77
C ALA A 89 7.79 -3.85 0.82
N GLU A 90 8.65 -3.67 -0.17
CA GLU A 90 9.54 -2.51 -0.23
C GLU A 90 8.77 -1.20 -0.26
N VAL A 91 7.74 -1.11 -1.08
CA VAL A 91 6.93 0.10 -1.20
C VAL A 91 6.18 0.38 0.10
N LEU A 92 5.60 -0.65 0.73
CA LEU A 92 4.91 -0.46 2.01
C LEU A 92 5.87 0.03 3.10
N TRP A 93 7.07 -0.52 3.17
CA TRP A 93 8.07 -0.06 4.14
C TRP A 93 8.47 1.38 3.89
N ASP A 94 8.69 1.77 2.63
CA ASP A 94 9.04 3.14 2.28
C ASP A 94 7.92 4.11 2.66
N TRP A 95 6.66 3.73 2.45
CA TRP A 95 5.53 4.58 2.81
C TRP A 95 5.39 4.73 4.32
N SER A 96 5.65 3.66 5.07
CA SER A 96 5.50 3.68 6.52
C SER A 96 6.64 4.42 7.23
N SER A 97 7.81 4.47 6.60
CA SER A 97 9.02 5.07 7.18
C SER A 97 9.80 5.81 6.11
N PRO A 98 9.28 6.94 5.60
CA PRO A 98 9.99 7.69 4.57
C PRO A 98 11.28 8.28 5.12
N ASP A 99 12.33 8.26 4.29
CA ASP A 99 13.65 8.77 4.67
C ASP A 99 13.71 10.30 4.74
N SER A 100 12.71 10.98 4.22
CA SER A 100 12.68 12.44 4.17
C SER A 100 12.11 13.01 5.47
N GLU A 101 12.68 14.09 5.96
CA GLU A 101 12.14 14.81 7.13
C GLU A 101 10.73 15.34 6.84
N ASP A 102 10.43 15.61 5.58
CA ASP A 102 9.12 16.10 5.17
C ASP A 102 8.08 14.99 5.04
N GLY A 103 8.50 13.75 5.27
CA GLY A 103 7.63 12.60 5.15
C GLY A 103 7.46 12.13 3.70
N LEU A 104 6.39 11.41 3.45
CA LEU A 104 6.10 10.86 2.13
C LEU A 104 5.64 11.97 1.19
N SER A 105 6.23 12.02 -0.02
CA SER A 105 5.92 13.07 -0.99
C SER A 105 5.20 12.49 -2.21
N SER A 106 4.53 13.38 -2.95
CA SER A 106 3.87 13.02 -4.21
C SER A 106 4.87 12.49 -5.24
N GLU A 107 6.07 13.06 -5.27
CA GLU A 107 7.12 12.59 -6.19
C GLU A 107 7.51 11.16 -5.90
N THR A 108 7.66 10.81 -4.63
CA THR A 108 7.99 9.45 -4.22
C THR A 108 6.86 8.49 -4.57
N ILE A 109 5.62 8.90 -4.32
CA ILE A 109 4.46 8.06 -4.65
C ILE A 109 4.38 7.83 -6.16
N ALA A 110 4.61 8.88 -6.97
CA ALA A 110 4.60 8.75 -8.42
C ALA A 110 5.70 7.81 -8.92
N LEU A 111 6.87 7.87 -8.30
CA LEU A 111 7.97 6.97 -8.64
C LEU A 111 7.61 5.52 -8.30
N HIS A 112 7.04 5.29 -7.12
CA HIS A 112 6.60 3.96 -6.71
C HIS A 112 5.54 3.42 -7.66
N ARG A 113 4.61 4.29 -8.11
CA ARG A 113 3.59 3.86 -9.06
C ARG A 113 4.22 3.37 -10.36
N LYS A 114 5.24 4.06 -10.85
CA LYS A 114 5.95 3.61 -12.06
C LYS A 114 6.62 2.27 -11.85
N LEU A 115 7.27 2.08 -10.70
CA LEU A 115 7.92 0.82 -10.38
C LEU A 115 6.91 -0.33 -10.28
N LEU A 116 5.76 -0.07 -9.68
CA LEU A 116 4.71 -1.07 -9.54
C LEU A 116 4.07 -1.44 -10.87
N ALA A 117 3.88 -0.47 -11.75
CA ALA A 117 3.28 -0.71 -13.06
C ALA A 117 4.26 -1.35 -14.04
N ASN A 118 5.55 -0.98 -13.95
CA ASN A 118 6.58 -1.46 -14.86
C ASN A 118 7.82 -1.83 -14.04
N PRO A 119 7.78 -2.94 -13.31
CA PRO A 119 8.91 -3.32 -12.49
C PRO A 119 10.13 -3.68 -13.34
N PRO A 120 11.33 -3.32 -12.87
CA PRO A 120 12.55 -3.71 -13.59
C PRO A 120 12.71 -5.22 -13.55
N LYS A 121 13.25 -5.78 -14.62
CA LYS A 121 13.47 -7.22 -14.67
C LYS A 121 14.59 -7.60 -13.71
N PRO A 122 14.47 -8.73 -13.02
CA PRO A 122 15.55 -9.19 -12.14
C PRO A 122 16.83 -9.43 -12.93
N LYS A 123 17.92 -8.88 -12.44
CA LYS A 123 19.21 -8.98 -13.15
C LYS A 123 19.78 -10.38 -13.18
N LEU A 124 19.41 -11.18 -12.20
CA LEU A 124 19.99 -12.52 -12.12
C LEU A 124 19.64 -13.37 -13.33
N THR A 125 18.60 -13.04 -14.04
CA THR A 125 18.22 -13.81 -15.20
C THR A 125 19.06 -13.50 -16.41
N SER A 126 19.74 -12.38 -16.42
CA SER A 126 20.51 -11.98 -17.57
C SER A 126 21.96 -12.40 -17.49
N SER A 127 22.31 -12.90 -16.40
CA SER A 127 23.68 -13.19 -16.19
C SER A 127 24.10 -14.43 -16.73
N ASN A 128 23.57 -14.85 -17.35
CA ASN A 128 24.12 -15.87 -17.74
C ASN A 128 24.01 -16.31 -18.79
#